data_9522fddb7454ef7e56b315b6be129017
#
_entry.id   9522fddb7454ef7e56b315b6be129017
#
_cell.length_a   1.000
_cell.length_b   1.000
_cell.length_c   1.000
_cell.angle_alpha   90.00
_cell.angle_beta   90.00
_cell.angle_gamma   90.00
#
_symmetry.space_group_name_H-M   'P 1'
#
loop_
_entity.id
_entity.type
_entity.pdbx_description
1 polymer ?
#
loop_
_entity_poly.entity_id
_entity_poly.type
_entity_poly.pdbx_seq_one_letter_code
_entity_poly.pdbx_strand_id
1 'polypeptide(L)'
;LGRRYKSYLIRKLHLSSSPSANKARMKMELDARTYRGKVYKIMLYFFRKYRNKGVVLRIFNEGSSRSGKTFDTFDFLYDICAAGDGAYKIYVYRSTLQDCKEKALGDFKKKLQCRGIYDPDSMYSEKILPEYHIGDSIIRFRGLDKMDVKEGHDCDIIYFNEMLDDISPAQFNNITMRCTTMIIGDWNPKYTEHWVFELEGQPDTIFTKTTYKDNPFC
;
A
#
# COMPACT_ATOMS: atom_id res chain seq x y z
N LEU A 1 -16.03 -6.25 -6.90
CA LEU A 1 -15.10 -7.28 -7.40
C LEU A 1 -14.81 -7.00 -8.87
N GLY A 2 -13.58 -6.56 -9.19
CA GLY A 2 -13.21 -6.23 -10.56
C GLY A 2 -13.47 -7.42 -11.51
N ARG A 3 -13.83 -7.16 -12.76
CA ARG A 3 -14.17 -8.21 -13.76
C ARG A 3 -13.10 -9.31 -13.86
N ARG A 4 -11.82 -8.98 -13.66
CA ARG A 4 -10.69 -9.93 -13.69
C ARG A 4 -10.67 -10.88 -12.48
N TYR A 5 -11.02 -10.39 -11.28
CA TYR A 5 -11.13 -11.22 -10.08
C TYR A 5 -12.32 -12.18 -10.18
N LYS A 6 -13.47 -11.70 -10.71
CA LYS A 6 -14.61 -12.58 -11.05
C LYS A 6 -14.24 -13.64 -12.08
N SER A 7 -13.49 -13.27 -13.13
CA SER A 7 -13.08 -14.24 -14.15
C SER A 7 -12.08 -15.28 -13.63
N TYR A 8 -11.20 -14.88 -12.69
CA TYR A 8 -10.29 -15.81 -12.01
C TYR A 8 -11.05 -16.81 -11.14
N LEU A 9 -11.98 -16.33 -10.31
CA LEU A 9 -12.84 -17.19 -9.50
C LEU A 9 -13.66 -18.17 -10.36
N ILE A 10 -14.21 -17.69 -11.47
CA ILE A 10 -15.00 -18.50 -12.40
C ILE A 10 -14.12 -19.56 -13.10
N ARG A 11 -12.91 -19.19 -13.54
CA ARG A 11 -11.98 -20.13 -14.22
C ARG A 11 -11.45 -21.22 -13.28
N LYS A 12 -11.16 -20.87 -12.00
CA LYS A 12 -10.61 -21.84 -11.05
C LYS A 12 -11.67 -22.81 -10.51
N LEU A 13 -12.95 -22.42 -10.57
CA LEU A 13 -14.00 -23.17 -9.91
C LEU A 13 -14.85 -24.00 -10.85
N HIS A 14 -14.82 -23.92 -12.17
CA HIS A 14 -15.73 -24.68 -13.08
C HIS A 14 -17.04 -25.14 -12.40
N LEU A 15 -17.56 -24.29 -11.49
CA LEU A 15 -18.61 -24.70 -10.57
C LEU A 15 -19.97 -24.51 -11.23
N SER A 16 -20.69 -25.61 -11.29
CA SER A 16 -22.13 -25.62 -11.55
C SER A 16 -22.85 -24.71 -10.52
N SER A 17 -24.08 -24.32 -10.79
CA SER A 17 -24.94 -23.54 -9.89
C SER A 17 -25.45 -24.31 -8.65
N SER A 18 -24.74 -25.38 -8.24
CA SER A 18 -25.12 -26.21 -7.10
C SER A 18 -24.99 -25.45 -5.74
N PRO A 19 -25.77 -25.78 -4.74
CA PRO A 19 -25.67 -25.15 -3.40
C PRO A 19 -24.27 -25.29 -2.76
N SER A 20 -23.57 -26.39 -3.00
CA SER A 20 -22.21 -26.63 -2.53
C SER A 20 -21.21 -25.70 -3.22
N ALA A 21 -21.36 -25.48 -4.54
CA ALA A 21 -20.55 -24.55 -5.31
C ALA A 21 -20.75 -23.09 -4.86
N ASN A 22 -21.98 -22.70 -4.55
CA ASN A 22 -22.28 -21.36 -4.01
C ASN A 22 -21.67 -21.16 -2.63
N LYS A 23 -21.71 -22.17 -1.76
CA LYS A 23 -21.07 -22.12 -0.42
C LYS A 23 -19.55 -22.00 -0.53
N ALA A 24 -18.92 -22.77 -1.43
CA ALA A 24 -17.48 -22.69 -1.68
C ALA A 24 -17.08 -21.30 -2.21
N ARG A 25 -17.88 -20.74 -3.14
CA ARG A 25 -17.68 -19.40 -3.68
C ARG A 25 -17.80 -18.31 -2.61
N MET A 26 -18.83 -18.36 -1.77
CA MET A 26 -18.99 -17.43 -0.64
C MET A 26 -17.82 -17.50 0.33
N LYS A 27 -17.33 -18.71 0.66
CA LYS A 27 -16.16 -18.90 1.52
C LYS A 27 -14.92 -18.26 0.90
N MET A 28 -14.64 -18.50 -0.39
CA MET A 28 -13.49 -17.87 -1.07
C MET A 28 -13.61 -16.35 -1.14
N GLU A 29 -14.79 -15.78 -1.33
CA GLU A 29 -15.01 -14.34 -1.32
C GLU A 29 -14.75 -13.75 0.09
N LEU A 30 -15.17 -14.46 1.15
CA LEU A 30 -14.91 -14.07 2.52
C LEU A 30 -13.42 -14.17 2.85
N ASP A 31 -12.74 -15.25 2.47
CA ASP A 31 -11.31 -15.46 2.66
C ASP A 31 -10.51 -14.34 1.98
N ALA A 32 -10.91 -13.94 0.76
CA ALA A 32 -10.28 -12.84 0.04
C ALA A 32 -10.47 -11.48 0.72
N ARG A 33 -11.61 -11.24 1.37
CA ARG A 33 -11.88 -10.00 2.11
C ARG A 33 -11.04 -9.89 3.38
N THR A 34 -10.82 -11.02 4.04
CA THR A 34 -10.12 -11.09 5.33
C THR A 34 -8.64 -11.41 5.21
N TYR A 35 -8.19 -11.87 4.03
CA TYR A 35 -6.81 -12.26 3.82
C TYR A 35 -5.85 -11.07 3.99
N ARG A 36 -4.79 -11.33 4.72
CA ARG A 36 -3.64 -10.43 4.91
C ARG A 36 -2.38 -11.16 4.47
N GLY A 37 -1.73 -10.62 3.45
CA GLY A 37 -0.55 -11.24 2.85
C GLY A 37 0.71 -11.13 3.70
N LYS A 38 1.81 -11.58 3.14
CA LYS A 38 3.13 -11.61 3.79
C LYS A 38 3.62 -10.20 4.12
N VAL A 39 3.49 -9.27 3.16
CA VAL A 39 3.96 -7.88 3.32
C VAL A 39 3.19 -7.17 4.43
N TYR A 40 1.86 -7.32 4.46
CA TYR A 40 1.04 -6.78 5.55
C TYR A 40 1.51 -7.25 6.93
N LYS A 41 1.73 -8.56 7.10
CA LYS A 41 2.11 -9.15 8.38
C LYS A 41 3.47 -8.65 8.86
N ILE A 42 4.43 -8.50 7.93
CA ILE A 42 5.75 -7.95 8.23
C ILE A 42 5.62 -6.49 8.66
N MET A 43 4.92 -5.65 7.89
CA MET A 43 4.72 -4.25 8.23
C MET A 43 4.04 -4.08 9.59
N LEU A 44 2.97 -4.83 9.87
CA LEU A 44 2.26 -4.75 11.14
C LEU A 44 3.13 -5.16 12.33
N TYR A 45 3.93 -6.24 12.18
CA TYR A 45 4.86 -6.68 13.22
C TYR A 45 5.87 -5.59 13.57
N PHE A 46 6.54 -5.04 12.56
CA PHE A 46 7.56 -4.02 12.79
C PHE A 46 6.97 -2.69 13.22
N PHE A 47 5.83 -2.28 12.70
CA PHE A 47 5.11 -1.09 13.15
C PHE A 47 4.80 -1.17 14.66
N ARG A 48 4.22 -2.27 15.13
CA ARG A 48 3.93 -2.48 16.56
C ARG A 48 5.19 -2.46 17.42
N LYS A 49 6.30 -2.97 16.90
CA LYS A 49 7.58 -3.02 17.60
C LYS A 49 8.26 -1.66 17.71
N TYR A 50 8.10 -0.77 16.72
CA TYR A 50 8.90 0.45 16.59
C TYR A 50 8.12 1.76 16.74
N ARG A 51 6.80 1.80 16.55
CA ARG A 51 5.97 3.04 16.53
C ARG A 51 6.17 3.99 17.71
N ASN A 52 6.60 3.49 18.88
CA ASN A 52 6.79 4.28 20.10
C ASN A 52 8.27 4.42 20.50
N LYS A 53 9.21 4.14 19.62
CA LYS A 53 10.65 4.15 19.95
C LYS A 53 11.39 5.41 19.54
N GLY A 54 10.69 6.39 18.94
CA GLY A 54 11.33 7.61 18.43
C GLY A 54 12.27 7.37 17.24
N VAL A 55 12.09 6.25 16.53
CA VAL A 55 12.89 5.86 15.37
C VAL A 55 11.98 5.74 14.17
N VAL A 56 12.39 6.33 13.04
CA VAL A 56 11.68 6.20 11.77
C VAL A 56 12.05 4.87 11.11
N LEU A 57 11.10 3.96 11.05
CA LEU A 57 11.28 2.65 10.42
C LEU A 57 11.16 2.75 8.90
N ARG A 58 12.08 2.14 8.16
CA ARG A 58 12.03 2.01 6.70
C ARG A 58 11.70 0.57 6.33
N ILE A 59 10.67 0.37 5.51
CA ILE A 59 10.32 -0.96 4.98
C ILE A 59 10.22 -0.89 3.47
N PHE A 60 11.06 -1.64 2.79
CA PHE A 60 11.14 -1.70 1.34
C PHE A 60 10.73 -3.09 0.84
N ASN A 61 9.74 -3.10 -0.04
CA ASN A 61 9.08 -4.32 -0.52
C ASN A 61 9.37 -4.54 -2.00
N GLU A 62 10.40 -5.30 -2.32
CA GLU A 62 10.64 -5.78 -3.67
C GLU A 62 9.71 -6.96 -3.98
N GLY A 63 9.04 -6.94 -5.11
CA GLY A 63 8.19 -8.05 -5.47
C GLY A 63 7.74 -8.06 -6.92
N SER A 64 7.59 -9.25 -7.48
CA SER A 64 7.07 -9.40 -8.84
C SER A 64 5.65 -8.82 -8.96
N SER A 65 5.27 -8.52 -10.19
CA SER A 65 3.87 -8.21 -10.50
C SER A 65 2.96 -9.30 -9.90
N ARG A 66 1.83 -8.89 -9.32
CA ARG A 66 0.85 -9.76 -8.67
C ARG A 66 1.31 -10.43 -7.36
N SER A 67 2.44 -10.06 -6.78
CA SER A 67 2.84 -10.55 -5.45
C SER A 67 1.92 -10.11 -4.31
N GLY A 68 1.06 -9.11 -4.55
CA GLY A 68 0.11 -8.57 -3.55
C GLY A 68 0.67 -7.43 -2.72
N LYS A 69 1.95 -7.03 -2.90
CA LYS A 69 2.63 -6.02 -2.08
C LYS A 69 1.86 -4.69 -1.94
N THR A 70 1.37 -4.13 -3.04
CA THR A 70 0.61 -2.86 -3.04
C THR A 70 -0.73 -3.00 -2.29
N PHE A 71 -1.45 -4.10 -2.49
CA PHE A 71 -2.71 -4.37 -1.79
C PHE A 71 -2.50 -4.64 -0.30
N ASP A 72 -1.45 -5.35 0.06
CA ASP A 72 -1.06 -5.57 1.45
C ASP A 72 -0.68 -4.25 2.14
N THR A 73 0.01 -3.36 1.43
CA THR A 73 0.36 -2.03 1.94
C THR A 73 -0.89 -1.20 2.19
N PHE A 74 -1.84 -1.16 1.26
CA PHE A 74 -3.09 -0.42 1.47
C PHE A 74 -3.97 -1.02 2.58
N ASP A 75 -3.99 -2.34 2.73
CA ASP A 75 -4.66 -2.97 3.86
C ASP A 75 -4.03 -2.54 5.19
N PHE A 76 -2.70 -2.53 5.26
CA PHE A 76 -1.97 -2.11 6.45
C PHE A 76 -2.27 -0.65 6.79
N LEU A 77 -2.15 0.27 5.82
CA LEU A 77 -2.41 1.70 6.04
C LEU A 77 -3.85 1.96 6.50
N TYR A 78 -4.83 1.29 5.88
CA TYR A 78 -6.21 1.41 6.31
C TYR A 78 -6.43 0.86 7.72
N ASP A 79 -5.92 -0.34 8.01
CA ASP A 79 -6.20 -1.02 9.28
C ASP A 79 -5.57 -0.28 10.48
N ILE A 80 -4.38 0.33 10.34
CA ILE A 80 -3.81 1.14 11.44
C ILE A 80 -4.59 2.43 11.68
N CYS A 81 -5.12 3.07 10.63
CA CYS A 81 -6.01 4.23 10.76
C CYS A 81 -7.34 3.84 11.42
N ALA A 82 -7.94 2.73 11.00
CA ALA A 82 -9.23 2.26 11.51
C ALA A 82 -9.14 1.70 12.94
N ALA A 83 -7.95 1.30 13.40
CA ALA A 83 -7.75 0.83 14.78
C ALA A 83 -7.99 1.90 15.84
N GLY A 84 -7.96 3.20 15.47
CA GLY A 84 -8.22 4.30 16.38
C GLY A 84 -7.13 4.54 17.44
N ASP A 85 -5.97 3.92 17.27
CA ASP A 85 -4.82 4.05 18.21
C ASP A 85 -4.08 5.40 18.08
N GLY A 86 -4.55 6.30 17.21
CA GLY A 86 -3.98 7.62 16.92
C GLY A 86 -4.53 8.23 15.63
N ALA A 87 -4.28 9.50 15.42
CA ALA A 87 -4.59 10.22 14.19
C ALA A 87 -3.34 10.23 13.29
N TYR A 88 -3.34 9.44 12.24
CA TYR A 88 -2.20 9.34 11.32
C TYR A 88 -2.37 10.24 10.11
N LYS A 89 -1.31 11.00 9.79
CA LYS A 89 -1.16 11.74 8.54
C LYS A 89 -0.27 10.92 7.61
N ILE A 90 -0.86 10.32 6.57
CA ILE A 90 -0.18 9.42 5.64
C ILE A 90 -0.11 10.05 4.26
N TYR A 91 1.05 10.03 3.64
CA TYR A 91 1.23 10.44 2.25
C TYR A 91 1.59 9.24 1.37
N VAL A 92 0.85 9.09 0.29
CA VAL A 92 1.12 8.12 -0.77
C VAL A 92 1.65 8.87 -1.99
N TYR A 93 2.87 8.57 -2.37
CA TYR A 93 3.54 9.22 -3.51
C TYR A 93 3.69 8.29 -4.69
N ARG A 94 3.62 8.90 -5.88
CA ARG A 94 4.00 8.32 -7.15
C ARG A 94 4.67 9.38 -8.02
N SER A 95 5.32 8.97 -9.14
CA SER A 95 6.01 9.88 -10.06
C SER A 95 5.22 11.12 -10.42
N THR A 96 3.98 10.92 -10.86
CA THR A 96 3.08 12.01 -11.22
C THR A 96 1.77 11.95 -10.43
N LEU A 97 1.12 13.10 -10.27
CA LEU A 97 -0.21 13.15 -9.65
C LEU A 97 -1.23 12.34 -10.46
N GLN A 98 -1.11 12.33 -11.78
CA GLN A 98 -1.97 11.56 -12.66
C GLN A 98 -1.82 10.05 -12.41
N ASP A 99 -0.57 9.55 -12.40
CA ASP A 99 -0.29 8.16 -12.07
C ASP A 99 -0.73 7.78 -10.65
N CYS A 100 -0.58 8.70 -9.70
CA CYS A 100 -1.05 8.48 -8.34
C CYS A 100 -2.56 8.28 -8.27
N LYS A 101 -3.33 9.09 -9.02
CA LYS A 101 -4.79 8.98 -9.11
C LYS A 101 -5.24 7.70 -9.83
N GLU A 102 -4.65 7.42 -10.98
CA GLU A 102 -5.07 6.30 -11.81
C GLU A 102 -4.69 4.94 -11.22
N LYS A 103 -3.48 4.84 -10.67
CA LYS A 103 -2.90 3.58 -10.19
C LYS A 103 -3.04 3.44 -8.67
N ALA A 104 -2.33 4.24 -7.88
CA ALA A 104 -2.30 4.09 -6.43
C ALA A 104 -3.68 4.29 -5.78
N LEU A 105 -4.36 5.40 -6.04
CA LEU A 105 -5.71 5.64 -5.55
C LEU A 105 -6.72 4.63 -6.13
N GLY A 106 -6.58 4.29 -7.42
CA GLY A 106 -7.40 3.27 -8.07
C GLY A 106 -7.29 1.91 -7.38
N ASP A 107 -6.07 1.47 -7.04
CA ASP A 107 -5.83 0.21 -6.34
C ASP A 107 -6.28 0.26 -4.87
N PHE A 108 -6.08 1.39 -4.19
CA PHE A 108 -6.63 1.63 -2.84
C PHE A 108 -8.15 1.48 -2.82
N LYS A 109 -8.86 2.18 -3.68
CA LYS A 109 -10.34 2.07 -3.79
C LYS A 109 -10.77 0.65 -4.09
N LYS A 110 -10.15 -0.01 -5.08
CA LYS A 110 -10.44 -1.42 -5.41
C LYS A 110 -10.27 -2.33 -4.20
N LYS A 111 -9.21 -2.11 -3.42
CA LYS A 111 -8.94 -2.92 -2.24
C LYS A 111 -10.02 -2.74 -1.18
N LEU A 112 -10.39 -1.50 -0.86
CA LEU A 112 -11.47 -1.23 0.10
C LEU A 112 -12.83 -1.74 -0.39
N GLN A 113 -13.13 -1.60 -1.69
CA GLN A 113 -14.35 -2.16 -2.29
C GLN A 113 -14.38 -3.70 -2.21
N CYS A 114 -13.25 -4.36 -2.45
CA CYS A 114 -13.14 -5.82 -2.28
C CYS A 114 -13.42 -6.27 -0.85
N ARG A 115 -13.02 -5.46 0.13
CA ARG A 115 -13.30 -5.71 1.56
C ARG A 115 -14.74 -5.33 1.95
N GLY A 116 -15.45 -4.55 1.15
CA GLY A 116 -16.78 -4.04 1.48
C GLY A 116 -16.78 -2.91 2.51
N ILE A 117 -15.64 -2.17 2.60
CA ILE A 117 -15.44 -1.09 3.58
C ILE A 117 -15.14 0.27 2.91
N TYR A 118 -15.24 0.36 1.59
CA TYR A 118 -15.08 1.63 0.89
C TYR A 118 -16.28 2.54 1.15
N ASP A 119 -16.02 3.72 1.68
CA ASP A 119 -16.98 4.76 1.90
C ASP A 119 -16.70 5.95 0.96
N PRO A 120 -17.58 6.25 0.00
CA PRO A 120 -17.41 7.38 -0.90
C PRO A 120 -17.40 8.74 -0.19
N ASP A 121 -18.13 8.89 0.91
CA ASP A 121 -18.24 10.14 1.66
C ASP A 121 -16.95 10.48 2.43
N SER A 122 -16.08 9.50 2.62
CA SER A 122 -14.74 9.65 3.18
C SER A 122 -13.71 10.18 2.17
N MET A 123 -14.07 10.33 0.87
CA MET A 123 -13.19 10.80 -0.20
C MET A 123 -13.35 12.31 -0.43
N TYR A 124 -12.28 13.07 -0.18
CA TYR A 124 -12.23 14.52 -0.38
C TYR A 124 -11.31 14.90 -1.54
N SER A 125 -11.64 16.00 -2.21
CA SER A 125 -10.81 16.62 -3.25
C SER A 125 -10.30 15.66 -4.34
N GLU A 126 -11.03 14.60 -4.64
CA GLU A 126 -10.59 13.51 -5.52
C GLU A 126 -10.04 14.00 -6.87
N LYS A 127 -10.64 15.06 -7.45
CA LYS A 127 -10.25 15.60 -8.76
C LYS A 127 -8.98 16.44 -8.71
N ILE A 128 -8.67 17.08 -7.58
CA ILE A 128 -7.54 18.01 -7.44
C ILE A 128 -6.39 17.32 -6.69
N LEU A 129 -6.54 17.17 -5.38
CA LEU A 129 -5.55 16.56 -4.48
C LEU A 129 -6.25 15.53 -3.59
N PRO A 130 -6.37 14.27 -4.03
CA PRO A 130 -7.18 13.26 -3.33
C PRO A 130 -6.74 13.03 -1.89
N GLU A 131 -7.73 12.97 -1.00
CA GLU A 131 -7.57 12.63 0.41
C GLU A 131 -8.68 11.67 0.84
N TYR A 132 -8.34 10.64 1.59
CA TYR A 132 -9.29 9.69 2.16
C TYR A 132 -9.21 9.72 3.68
N HIS A 133 -10.33 10.01 4.34
CA HIS A 133 -10.42 10.16 5.78
C HIS A 133 -10.88 8.87 6.44
N ILE A 134 -10.26 8.51 7.56
CA ILE A 134 -10.58 7.31 8.36
C ILE A 134 -10.53 7.74 9.84
N GLY A 135 -11.69 8.05 10.43
CA GLY A 135 -11.72 8.72 11.73
C GLY A 135 -10.93 10.02 11.70
N ASP A 136 -9.99 10.20 12.62
CA ASP A 136 -9.10 11.36 12.67
C ASP A 136 -7.87 11.23 11.77
N SER A 137 -7.69 10.10 11.10
CA SER A 137 -6.55 9.84 10.21
C SER A 137 -6.86 10.27 8.77
N ILE A 138 -5.82 10.65 8.02
CA ILE A 138 -5.94 11.10 6.64
C ILE A 138 -4.87 10.42 5.79
N ILE A 139 -5.29 9.82 4.67
CA ILE A 139 -4.40 9.31 3.61
C ILE A 139 -4.45 10.26 2.42
N ARG A 140 -3.32 10.87 2.06
CA ARG A 140 -3.16 11.85 0.99
C ARG A 140 -2.41 11.25 -0.19
N PHE A 141 -2.94 11.42 -1.40
CA PHE A 141 -2.35 10.95 -2.63
C PHE A 141 -1.71 12.11 -3.39
N ARG A 142 -0.41 12.04 -3.66
CA ARG A 142 0.40 13.14 -4.23
C ARG A 142 1.31 12.64 -5.34
N GLY A 143 1.63 13.53 -6.29
CA GLY A 143 2.64 13.30 -7.32
C GLY A 143 3.96 13.97 -6.93
N LEU A 144 5.06 13.35 -7.32
CA LEU A 144 6.41 13.93 -7.15
C LEU A 144 6.72 15.02 -8.17
N ASP A 145 5.99 15.04 -9.31
CA ASP A 145 6.16 15.97 -10.41
C ASP A 145 5.86 17.44 -10.07
N LYS A 146 5.05 17.68 -9.05
CA LYS A 146 4.64 19.02 -8.61
C LYS A 146 5.19 19.42 -7.25
N MET A 147 6.00 18.57 -6.64
CA MET A 147 6.63 18.92 -5.37
C MET A 147 7.84 19.82 -5.65
N ASP A 148 7.75 21.03 -5.11
CA ASP A 148 8.94 21.83 -4.91
C ASP A 148 9.88 21.02 -4.00
N VAL A 149 11.07 20.71 -4.48
CA VAL A 149 12.06 19.82 -3.83
C VAL A 149 12.43 20.26 -2.41
N LYS A 150 11.92 21.41 -1.98
CA LYS A 150 12.28 22.10 -0.73
C LYS A 150 11.39 21.79 0.46
N GLU A 151 10.22 21.15 0.31
CA GLU A 151 9.27 21.08 1.41
C GLU A 151 8.73 19.64 1.62
N GLY A 152 9.34 18.90 2.55
CA GLY A 152 8.69 17.74 3.16
C GLY A 152 7.48 18.18 3.99
N HIS A 153 6.41 17.40 4.00
CA HIS A 153 5.24 17.63 4.84
C HIS A 153 5.39 16.91 6.18
N ASP A 154 4.92 17.56 7.26
CA ASP A 154 4.81 16.87 8.55
C ASP A 154 3.82 15.72 8.44
N CYS A 155 4.30 14.50 8.64
CA CYS A 155 3.52 13.28 8.49
C CYS A 155 4.04 12.16 9.39
N ASP A 156 3.18 11.17 9.60
CA ASP A 156 3.54 9.99 10.37
C ASP A 156 4.09 8.88 9.47
N ILE A 157 3.48 8.71 8.31
CA ILE A 157 3.84 7.64 7.39
C ILE A 157 3.92 8.15 5.95
N ILE A 158 4.94 7.67 5.25
CA ILE A 158 5.10 7.90 3.81
C ILE A 158 5.11 6.55 3.10
N TYR A 159 4.37 6.46 2.00
CA TYR A 159 4.39 5.33 1.10
C TYR A 159 4.75 5.77 -0.33
N PHE A 160 5.89 5.32 -0.81
CA PHE A 160 6.32 5.47 -2.20
C PHE A 160 5.90 4.23 -3.00
N ASN A 161 4.88 4.37 -3.81
CA ASN A 161 4.40 3.29 -4.67
C ASN A 161 5.16 3.29 -6.01
N GLU A 162 5.82 2.18 -6.36
CA GLU A 162 6.75 2.04 -7.50
C GLU A 162 7.95 3.00 -7.40
N MET A 163 8.65 2.95 -6.29
CA MET A 163 9.65 3.91 -5.85
C MET A 163 10.86 4.07 -6.79
N LEU A 164 11.28 3.00 -7.48
CA LEU A 164 12.54 3.04 -8.24
C LEU A 164 12.48 3.86 -9.53
N ASP A 165 11.29 4.12 -10.06
CA ASP A 165 11.19 4.73 -11.37
C ASP A 165 11.41 6.26 -11.35
N ASP A 166 11.23 6.94 -10.20
CA ASP A 166 10.95 8.37 -10.26
C ASP A 166 11.46 9.21 -9.08
N ILE A 167 12.21 8.65 -8.13
CA ILE A 167 12.69 9.43 -6.99
C ILE A 167 14.21 9.44 -6.90
N SER A 168 14.79 10.63 -6.89
CA SER A 168 16.23 10.80 -6.62
C SER A 168 16.53 10.72 -5.12
N PRO A 169 17.81 10.42 -4.72
CA PRO A 169 18.21 10.44 -3.31
C PRO A 169 17.92 11.77 -2.62
N ALA A 170 18.10 12.90 -3.32
CA ALA A 170 17.83 14.23 -2.78
C ALA A 170 16.34 14.45 -2.52
N GLN A 171 15.47 14.06 -3.45
CA GLN A 171 14.02 14.13 -3.26
C GLN A 171 13.56 13.24 -2.12
N PHE A 172 14.08 12.00 -2.07
CA PHE A 172 13.77 11.07 -0.98
C PHE A 172 14.10 11.68 0.38
N ASN A 173 15.31 12.19 0.56
CA ASN A 173 15.75 12.81 1.81
C ASN A 173 14.87 14.01 2.18
N ASN A 174 14.58 14.90 1.24
CA ASN A 174 13.77 16.08 1.50
C ASN A 174 12.32 15.72 1.90
N ILE A 175 11.71 14.75 1.21
CA ILE A 175 10.33 14.33 1.49
C ILE A 175 10.25 13.61 2.84
N THR A 176 11.23 12.77 3.17
CA THR A 176 11.20 11.93 4.37
C THR A 176 11.70 12.62 5.64
N MET A 177 12.33 13.81 5.52
CA MET A 177 12.94 14.54 6.63
C MET A 177 11.96 14.82 7.78
N ARG A 178 10.67 15.00 7.49
CA ARG A 178 9.63 15.29 8.47
C ARG A 178 8.70 14.11 8.77
N CYS A 179 9.06 12.91 8.31
CA CYS A 179 8.34 11.70 8.65
C CYS A 179 8.70 11.23 10.05
N THR A 180 7.70 10.90 10.88
CA THR A 180 7.94 10.60 12.29
C THR A 180 7.91 9.13 12.65
N THR A 181 7.27 8.28 11.84
CA THR A 181 7.02 6.87 12.24
C THR A 181 7.54 5.85 11.24
N MET A 182 7.12 5.93 9.96
CA MET A 182 7.44 4.89 9.00
C MET A 182 7.54 5.39 7.56
N ILE A 183 8.53 4.90 6.84
CA ILE A 183 8.69 5.07 5.40
C ILE A 183 8.55 3.71 4.74
N ILE A 184 7.64 3.62 3.78
CA ILE A 184 7.37 2.40 3.01
C ILE A 184 7.70 2.68 1.55
N GLY A 185 8.39 1.76 0.90
CA GLY A 185 8.59 1.77 -0.55
C GLY A 185 8.25 0.42 -1.15
N ASP A 186 7.68 0.39 -2.34
CA ASP A 186 7.54 -0.85 -3.09
C ASP A 186 8.00 -0.67 -4.54
N TRP A 187 8.40 -1.78 -5.17
CA TRP A 187 8.76 -1.82 -6.58
C TRP A 187 8.74 -3.23 -7.17
N ASN A 188 8.70 -3.29 -8.48
CA ASN A 188 8.97 -4.51 -9.21
C ASN A 188 10.48 -4.63 -9.50
N PRO A 189 11.09 -5.84 -9.42
CA PRO A 189 12.51 -6.01 -9.70
C PRO A 189 12.80 -5.66 -11.17
N LYS A 190 13.40 -4.50 -11.40
CA LYS A 190 13.75 -3.98 -12.72
C LYS A 190 15.24 -3.68 -12.83
N TYR A 191 15.88 -3.31 -11.73
CA TYR A 191 17.25 -2.84 -11.68
C TYR A 191 18.12 -3.77 -10.85
N THR A 192 19.35 -3.96 -11.27
CA THR A 192 20.39 -4.65 -10.48
C THR A 192 21.15 -3.69 -9.59
N GLU A 193 21.19 -2.40 -9.96
CA GLU A 193 21.85 -1.33 -9.22
C GLU A 193 20.92 -0.13 -9.10
N HIS A 194 20.73 0.34 -7.87
CA HIS A 194 19.94 1.53 -7.56
C HIS A 194 20.31 2.04 -6.18
N TRP A 195 20.30 3.37 -5.98
CA TRP A 195 20.68 4.00 -4.71
C TRP A 195 19.88 3.48 -3.49
N VAL A 196 18.63 3.05 -3.69
CA VAL A 196 17.80 2.46 -2.62
C VAL A 196 18.44 1.21 -2.04
N PHE A 197 19.17 0.43 -2.83
CA PHE A 197 19.81 -0.79 -2.35
C PHE A 197 20.98 -0.51 -1.41
N GLU A 198 21.57 0.70 -1.44
CA GLU A 198 22.57 1.15 -0.48
C GLU A 198 22.00 1.32 0.94
N LEU A 199 20.68 1.39 1.05
CA LEU A 199 19.99 1.44 2.34
C LEU A 199 19.84 0.05 2.99
N GLU A 200 20.10 -1.04 2.25
CA GLU A 200 20.06 -2.39 2.80
C GLU A 200 21.15 -2.56 3.87
N GLY A 201 20.79 -3.11 5.01
CA GLY A 201 21.69 -3.28 6.16
C GLY A 201 21.85 -2.05 7.06
N GLN A 202 21.25 -0.91 6.71
CA GLN A 202 21.23 0.23 7.62
C GLN A 202 20.31 -0.06 8.83
N PRO A 203 20.60 0.54 10.01
CA PRO A 203 19.71 0.46 11.17
C PRO A 203 18.29 0.89 10.78
N ASP A 204 17.30 0.23 11.36
CA ASP A 204 15.87 0.54 11.15
C ASP A 204 15.38 0.43 9.70
N THR A 205 16.12 -0.31 8.86
CA THR A 205 15.76 -0.58 7.47
C THR A 205 15.54 -2.07 7.24
N ILE A 206 14.41 -2.40 6.64
CA ILE A 206 13.99 -3.77 6.37
C ILE A 206 13.69 -3.91 4.88
N PHE A 207 14.35 -4.86 4.24
CA PHE A 207 14.04 -5.26 2.88
C PHE A 207 13.25 -6.58 2.88
N THR A 208 12.19 -6.62 2.10
CA THR A 208 11.39 -7.83 1.90
C THR A 208 11.33 -8.19 0.43
N LYS A 209 11.37 -9.49 0.14
CA LYS A 209 11.18 -10.00 -1.21
C LYS A 209 9.95 -10.89 -1.28
N THR A 210 9.12 -10.61 -2.28
CA THR A 210 7.88 -11.35 -2.52
C THR A 210 7.73 -11.72 -4.00
N THR A 211 7.04 -12.81 -4.24
CA THR A 211 6.73 -13.30 -5.59
C THR A 211 5.22 -13.52 -5.73
N TYR A 212 4.77 -13.80 -6.95
CA TYR A 212 3.37 -14.17 -7.18
C TYR A 212 2.94 -15.43 -6.38
N LYS A 213 3.90 -16.28 -5.96
CA LYS A 213 3.64 -17.47 -5.13
C LYS A 213 3.22 -17.13 -3.69
N ASP A 214 3.60 -15.95 -3.22
CA ASP A 214 3.21 -15.45 -1.90
C ASP A 214 1.75 -14.94 -1.89
N ASN A 215 1.11 -14.81 -3.06
CA ASN A 215 -0.26 -14.37 -3.22
C ASN A 215 -1.18 -15.54 -3.61
N PRO A 216 -2.03 -16.04 -2.72
CA PRO A 216 -2.89 -17.20 -2.98
C PRO A 216 -3.99 -16.93 -4.02
N PHE A 217 -4.15 -15.67 -4.46
CA PHE A 217 -5.17 -15.25 -5.42
C PHE A 217 -4.61 -15.01 -6.85
N CYS A 218 -3.37 -15.39 -7.10
CA CYS A 218 -2.75 -15.38 -8.43
C CYS A 218 -2.88 -16.70 -9.15
#